data_de8ef78dbf3e59a0046b598f92876978
#
_entry.id   de8ef78dbf3e59a0046b598f92876978
#
_cell.length_a   1.000
_cell.length_b   1.000
_cell.length_c   1.000
_cell.angle_alpha   90.00
_cell.angle_beta   90.00
_cell.angle_gamma   90.00
#
_symmetry.space_group_name_H-M   'P 1'
#
loop_
_entity.id
_entity.type
_entity.pdbx_description
1 polymer ?
#
loop_
_entity_poly.entity_id
_entity_poly.type
_entity_poly.pdbx_seq_one_letter_code
_entity_poly.pdbx_strand_id
1 'polypeptide(L)'
;MAATTKGRENCWERWAAFCAPLGVDPFLQDTTFSNRVGVLKGFAGRVRTGYYGRGKQVQAGSVSSAITSVGQAIALATNTNPTKIVGSEKLLPRLQQMLDGFRKADPPTVKQLPVEADVPEFLVKRGLSPDAGELDHAIGDLTMIAFYYLLRIGEYTTKGTRNNSKQTEEFKLGDITFFSKDLRGQLRCLPRDAPADLILAAEGATMKL
;
A
#
# COMPACT_ATOMS: atom_id res chain seq x y z
N MET A 1 -1.83 5.94 -8.98
CA MET A 1 -1.80 7.39 -8.64
C MET A 1 -3.06 7.91 -7.95
N ALA A 2 -4.29 7.49 -8.32
CA ALA A 2 -5.54 8.02 -7.74
C ALA A 2 -5.72 7.81 -6.21
N ALA A 3 -5.27 6.69 -5.63
CA ALA A 3 -5.39 6.44 -4.19
C ALA A 3 -4.53 7.39 -3.34
N THR A 4 -3.36 7.77 -3.85
CA THR A 4 -2.45 8.70 -3.18
C THR A 4 -3.00 10.12 -3.22
N THR A 5 -3.67 10.52 -4.31
CA THR A 5 -4.31 11.83 -4.47
C THR A 5 -5.47 11.98 -3.49
N LYS A 6 -6.38 11.01 -3.42
CA LYS A 6 -7.50 10.99 -2.47
C LYS A 6 -7.04 11.03 -1.00
N GLY A 7 -5.92 10.36 -0.70
CA GLY A 7 -5.32 10.42 0.64
C GLY A 7 -4.81 11.82 1.01
N ARG A 8 -4.24 12.54 0.04
CA ARG A 8 -3.77 13.93 0.23
C ARG A 8 -4.93 14.91 0.38
N GLU A 9 -5.98 14.77 -0.44
CA GLU A 9 -7.21 15.56 -0.34
C GLU A 9 -7.85 15.41 1.04
N ASN A 10 -8.07 14.19 1.52
CA ASN A 10 -8.59 13.94 2.86
C ASN A 10 -7.70 14.53 3.97
N CYS A 11 -6.39 14.54 3.79
CA CYS A 11 -5.46 15.13 4.76
C CYS A 11 -5.60 16.65 4.78
N TRP A 12 -5.73 17.27 3.61
CA TRP A 12 -5.96 18.69 3.48
C TRP A 12 -7.29 19.15 4.08
N GLU A 13 -8.39 18.44 3.80
CA GLU A 13 -9.71 18.72 4.39
C GLU A 13 -9.66 18.68 5.92
N ARG A 14 -8.99 17.68 6.51
CA ARG A 14 -8.79 17.59 7.97
C ARG A 14 -7.96 18.74 8.52
N TRP A 15 -6.95 19.16 7.79
CA TRP A 15 -6.12 20.30 8.15
C TRP A 15 -6.93 21.61 8.11
N ALA A 16 -7.66 21.87 7.04
CA ALA A 16 -8.51 23.05 6.92
C ALA A 16 -9.59 23.09 8.03
N ALA A 17 -10.25 21.97 8.30
CA ALA A 17 -11.21 21.82 9.40
C ALA A 17 -10.57 22.01 10.79
N PHE A 18 -9.28 21.70 10.94
CA PHE A 18 -8.54 21.97 12.17
C PHE A 18 -8.22 23.47 12.34
N CYS A 19 -7.86 24.15 11.27
CA CYS A 19 -7.51 25.58 11.29
C CYS A 19 -8.73 26.49 11.50
N ALA A 20 -9.89 26.12 10.94
CA ALA A 20 -11.10 26.95 10.97
C ALA A 20 -11.53 27.41 12.39
N PRO A 21 -11.68 26.54 13.41
CA PRO A 21 -12.06 26.98 14.75
C PRO A 21 -10.97 27.77 15.49
N LEU A 22 -9.72 27.74 14.98
CA LEU A 22 -8.60 28.50 15.53
C LEU A 22 -8.50 29.90 14.90
N GLY A 23 -9.30 30.20 13.88
CA GLY A 23 -9.19 31.45 13.11
C GLY A 23 -7.85 31.59 12.38
N VAL A 24 -7.20 30.46 12.02
CA VAL A 24 -5.90 30.46 11.36
C VAL A 24 -6.09 30.15 9.88
N ASP A 25 -5.43 30.95 9.02
CA ASP A 25 -5.37 30.66 7.60
C ASP A 25 -4.70 29.30 7.36
N PRO A 26 -5.35 28.35 6.63
CA PRO A 26 -4.77 27.05 6.32
C PRO A 26 -3.45 27.11 5.56
N PHE A 27 -3.17 28.21 4.84
CA PHE A 27 -1.89 28.41 4.15
C PHE A 27 -0.81 29.01 5.04
N LEU A 28 -1.16 29.42 6.28
CA LEU A 28 -0.24 29.96 7.28
C LEU A 28 0.51 31.24 6.84
N GLN A 29 -0.05 32.01 5.89
CA GLN A 29 0.65 33.16 5.30
C GLN A 29 0.94 34.26 6.33
N ASP A 30 -0.06 34.64 7.14
CA ASP A 30 0.05 35.73 8.11
C ASP A 30 0.44 35.24 9.52
N THR A 31 0.98 34.03 9.62
CA THR A 31 1.28 33.38 10.88
C THR A 31 2.75 33.52 11.23
N THR A 32 3.09 34.00 12.43
CA THR A 32 4.48 34.04 12.93
C THR A 32 5.08 32.63 12.97
N PHE A 33 6.39 32.52 12.83
CA PHE A 33 7.08 31.23 12.85
C PHE A 33 6.73 30.38 14.08
N SER A 34 6.69 30.99 15.27
CA SER A 34 6.37 30.27 16.52
C SER A 34 4.95 29.73 16.50
N ASN A 35 3.97 30.55 16.09
CA ASN A 35 2.56 30.15 16.00
C ASN A 35 2.37 29.08 14.93
N ARG A 36 3.04 29.20 13.78
CA ARG A 36 3.03 28.22 12.69
C ARG A 36 3.43 26.82 13.19
N VAL A 37 4.56 26.76 13.91
CA VAL A 37 5.02 25.48 14.51
C VAL A 37 4.03 24.99 15.57
N GLY A 38 3.44 25.89 16.36
CA GLY A 38 2.42 25.54 17.35
C GLY A 38 1.18 24.91 16.72
N VAL A 39 0.65 25.50 15.65
CA VAL A 39 -0.52 25.00 14.91
C VAL A 39 -0.23 23.62 14.30
N LEU A 40 0.92 23.47 13.65
CA LEU A 40 1.35 22.17 13.08
C LEU A 40 1.49 21.08 14.15
N LYS A 41 2.04 21.41 15.32
CA LYS A 41 2.13 20.47 16.45
C LYS A 41 0.75 20.12 17.01
N GLY A 42 -0.15 21.07 17.11
CA GLY A 42 -1.53 20.84 17.55
C GLY A 42 -2.27 19.89 16.60
N PHE A 43 -2.15 20.12 15.30
CA PHE A 43 -2.70 19.20 14.30
C PHE A 43 -2.10 17.80 14.40
N ALA A 44 -0.77 17.70 14.49
CA ALA A 44 -0.10 16.43 14.68
C ALA A 44 -0.60 15.66 15.93
N GLY A 45 -0.82 16.36 17.02
CA GLY A 45 -1.40 15.79 18.25
C GLY A 45 -2.80 15.23 18.01
N ARG A 46 -3.68 15.97 17.32
CA ARG A 46 -5.02 15.47 16.96
C ARG A 46 -4.98 14.25 16.03
N VAL A 47 -4.08 14.25 15.05
CA VAL A 47 -3.87 13.06 14.20
C VAL A 47 -3.40 11.89 15.06
N ARG A 48 -2.44 12.12 15.97
CA ARG A 48 -1.88 11.10 16.88
C ARG A 48 -2.95 10.42 17.75
N THR A 49 -3.88 11.18 18.28
CA THR A 49 -4.99 10.64 19.11
C THR A 49 -6.03 9.87 18.31
N GLY A 50 -5.94 9.85 16.98
CA GLY A 50 -6.94 9.20 16.12
C GLY A 50 -8.25 9.97 15.99
N TYR A 51 -8.25 11.27 16.32
CA TYR A 51 -9.43 12.14 16.27
C TYR A 51 -10.17 12.08 14.93
N TYR A 52 -9.42 12.01 13.82
CA TYR A 52 -9.98 11.93 12.46
C TYR A 52 -10.29 10.52 11.99
N GLY A 53 -10.23 9.54 12.86
CA GLY A 53 -10.42 8.13 12.54
C GLY A 53 -11.36 7.43 13.51
N ARG A 54 -10.97 6.23 13.93
CA ARG A 54 -11.77 5.38 14.84
C ARG A 54 -11.46 5.62 16.34
N GLY A 55 -10.89 6.75 16.72
CA GLY A 55 -10.48 7.05 18.09
C GLY A 55 -9.30 6.23 18.61
N LYS A 56 -8.64 5.46 17.74
CA LYS A 56 -7.44 4.69 18.10
C LYS A 56 -6.19 5.51 17.81
N GLN A 57 -5.23 5.45 18.72
CA GLN A 57 -3.94 6.08 18.55
C GLN A 57 -3.26 5.65 17.24
N VAL A 58 -2.73 6.62 16.50
CA VAL A 58 -2.11 6.44 15.19
C VAL A 58 -0.59 6.43 15.35
N GLN A 59 0.12 5.55 14.66
CA GLN A 59 1.58 5.47 14.71
C GLN A 59 2.26 6.75 14.23
N ALA A 60 3.44 7.04 14.78
CA ALA A 60 4.25 8.22 14.44
C ALA A 60 4.53 8.37 12.93
N GLY A 61 4.69 7.25 12.21
CA GLY A 61 4.86 7.24 10.76
C GLY A 61 3.67 7.86 10.01
N SER A 62 2.44 7.54 10.42
CA SER A 62 1.22 8.11 9.83
C SER A 62 1.07 9.60 10.16
N VAL A 63 1.45 10.01 11.38
CA VAL A 63 1.47 11.43 11.75
C VAL A 63 2.48 12.20 10.91
N SER A 64 3.68 11.66 10.74
CA SER A 64 4.72 12.23 9.88
C SER A 64 4.24 12.40 8.44
N SER A 65 3.57 11.38 7.88
CA SER A 65 2.98 11.45 6.54
C SER A 65 1.92 12.55 6.43
N ALA A 66 1.07 12.71 7.45
CA ALA A 66 0.04 13.75 7.46
C ALA A 66 0.67 15.16 7.47
N ILE A 67 1.67 15.41 8.33
CA ILE A 67 2.40 16.68 8.37
C ILE A 67 3.09 16.97 7.04
N THR A 68 3.74 15.97 6.47
CA THR A 68 4.43 16.11 5.17
C THR A 68 3.44 16.44 4.06
N SER A 69 2.27 15.80 4.03
CA SER A 69 1.21 16.06 3.05
C SER A 69 0.68 17.49 3.14
N VAL A 70 0.42 17.98 4.36
CA VAL A 70 0.00 19.38 4.61
C VAL A 70 1.09 20.34 4.15
N GLY A 71 2.35 20.10 4.55
CA GLY A 71 3.48 20.94 4.16
C GLY A 71 3.68 21.02 2.64
N GLN A 72 3.48 19.90 1.93
CA GLN A 72 3.54 19.85 0.47
C GLN A 72 2.38 20.61 -0.17
N ALA A 73 1.15 20.47 0.36
CA ALA A 73 -0.01 21.20 -0.16
C ALA A 73 0.16 22.73 -0.02
N ILE A 74 0.65 23.19 1.13
CA ILE A 74 0.96 24.60 1.35
C ILE A 74 2.09 25.06 0.42
N ALA A 75 3.15 24.25 0.27
CA ALA A 75 4.26 24.59 -0.61
C ALA A 75 3.85 24.74 -2.08
N LEU A 76 2.92 23.91 -2.55
CA LEU A 76 2.38 24.03 -3.92
C LEU A 76 1.61 25.34 -4.13
N ALA A 77 0.94 25.86 -3.11
CA ALA A 77 0.17 27.09 -3.18
C ALA A 77 1.00 28.36 -2.91
N THR A 78 2.03 28.26 -2.04
CA THR A 78 2.76 29.43 -1.52
C THR A 78 4.25 29.43 -1.86
N ASN A 79 4.74 28.42 -2.57
CA ASN A 79 6.17 28.18 -2.84
C ASN A 79 7.04 28.03 -1.58
N THR A 80 6.43 27.90 -0.40
CA THR A 80 7.16 27.76 0.87
C THR A 80 6.60 26.61 1.69
N ASN A 81 7.46 25.65 2.05
CA ASN A 81 7.05 24.54 2.90
C ASN A 81 7.20 24.90 4.39
N PRO A 82 6.08 25.06 5.14
CA PRO A 82 6.13 25.49 6.53
C PRO A 82 6.66 24.42 7.49
N THR A 83 6.80 23.18 7.04
CA THR A 83 7.28 22.06 7.88
C THR A 83 8.77 21.83 7.77
N LYS A 84 9.44 22.46 6.80
CA LYS A 84 10.85 22.28 6.52
C LYS A 84 11.70 23.49 6.89
N ILE A 85 12.98 23.25 7.08
CA ILE A 85 13.98 24.31 7.22
C ILE A 85 14.15 24.98 5.85
N VAL A 86 14.18 26.30 5.83
CA VAL A 86 14.37 27.07 4.58
C VAL A 86 15.67 26.62 3.89
N GLY A 87 15.58 26.31 2.61
CA GLY A 87 16.71 25.82 1.81
C GLY A 87 17.14 24.37 2.10
N SER A 88 16.34 23.59 2.84
CA SER A 88 16.67 22.21 3.17
C SER A 88 15.44 21.29 3.05
N GLU A 89 15.70 20.02 2.73
CA GLU A 89 14.66 18.99 2.76
C GLU A 89 14.34 18.47 4.19
N LYS A 90 15.08 18.93 5.21
CA LYS A 90 14.92 18.48 6.59
C LYS A 90 13.72 19.14 7.25
N LEU A 91 13.00 18.37 8.06
CA LEU A 91 11.92 18.87 8.92
C LEU A 91 12.46 19.87 9.94
N LEU A 92 11.58 20.78 10.35
CA LEU A 92 11.88 21.71 11.45
C LEU A 92 12.25 20.91 12.72
N PRO A 93 13.32 21.28 13.45
CA PRO A 93 13.80 20.52 14.61
C PRO A 93 12.73 20.24 15.67
N ARG A 94 11.85 21.23 15.92
CA ARG A 94 10.75 21.08 16.89
C ARG A 94 9.69 20.07 16.44
N LEU A 95 9.42 19.93 15.14
CA LEU A 95 8.52 18.92 14.61
C LEU A 95 9.19 17.54 14.64
N GLN A 96 10.48 17.48 14.27
CA GLN A 96 11.26 16.25 14.34
C GLN A 96 11.32 15.70 15.78
N GLN A 97 11.64 16.53 16.75
CA GLN A 97 11.67 16.14 18.16
C GLN A 97 10.32 15.58 18.66
N MET A 98 9.21 16.21 18.25
CA MET A 98 7.88 15.72 18.59
C MET A 98 7.62 14.33 17.97
N LEU A 99 7.95 14.14 16.68
CA LEU A 99 7.78 12.86 15.99
C LEU A 99 8.66 11.76 16.61
N ASP A 100 9.86 12.10 17.02
CA ASP A 100 10.77 11.17 17.72
C ASP A 100 10.21 10.77 19.09
N GLY A 101 9.57 11.71 19.79
CA GLY A 101 8.81 11.40 21.01
C GLY A 101 7.65 10.43 20.73
N PHE A 102 6.90 10.62 19.65
CA PHE A 102 5.84 9.70 19.27
C PHE A 102 6.38 8.32 18.88
N ARG A 103 7.51 8.23 18.16
CA ARG A 103 8.14 6.95 17.81
C ARG A 103 8.58 6.16 19.05
N LYS A 104 9.11 6.84 20.07
CA LYS A 104 9.48 6.21 21.35
C LYS A 104 8.27 5.66 22.10
N ALA A 105 7.11 6.30 21.94
CA ALA A 105 5.86 5.90 22.57
C ALA A 105 5.05 4.89 21.73
N ASP A 106 5.47 4.61 20.47
CA ASP A 106 4.83 3.59 19.65
C ASP A 106 5.13 2.19 20.20
N PRO A 107 4.16 1.25 20.11
CA PRO A 107 4.44 -0.13 20.43
C PRO A 107 5.52 -0.67 19.48
N PRO A 108 6.34 -1.61 19.92
CA PRO A 108 7.34 -2.23 19.06
C PRO A 108 6.67 -2.84 17.83
N THR A 109 7.29 -2.64 16.68
CA THR A 109 6.79 -3.21 15.43
C THR A 109 6.86 -4.72 15.50
N VAL A 110 5.72 -5.37 15.48
CA VAL A 110 5.68 -6.83 15.31
C VAL A 110 6.14 -7.12 13.90
N LYS A 111 7.35 -7.64 13.77
CA LYS A 111 7.86 -8.11 12.48
C LYS A 111 6.98 -9.28 12.04
N GLN A 112 6.35 -9.15 10.88
CA GLN A 112 5.74 -10.30 10.25
C GLN A 112 6.87 -11.26 9.87
N LEU A 113 6.75 -12.49 10.35
CA LEU A 113 7.65 -13.54 9.92
C LEU A 113 7.37 -13.86 8.45
N PRO A 114 8.42 -14.16 7.67
CA PRO A 114 8.20 -14.67 6.32
C PRO A 114 7.35 -15.96 6.41
N VAL A 115 6.53 -16.19 5.41
CA VAL A 115 5.78 -17.44 5.28
C VAL A 115 6.81 -18.54 5.01
N GLU A 116 6.88 -19.53 5.90
CA GLU A 116 7.76 -20.68 5.72
C GLU A 116 7.24 -21.57 4.57
N ALA A 117 8.12 -22.25 3.89
CA ALA A 117 7.79 -23.03 2.69
C ALA A 117 6.83 -24.21 2.96
N ASP A 118 6.78 -24.67 4.20
CA ASP A 118 5.86 -25.73 4.64
C ASP A 118 4.38 -25.31 4.58
N VAL A 119 4.08 -24.01 4.73
CA VAL A 119 2.69 -23.50 4.67
C VAL A 119 2.13 -23.62 3.24
N PRO A 120 2.78 -23.10 2.19
CA PRO A 120 2.37 -23.37 0.81
C PRO A 120 2.30 -24.85 0.49
N GLU A 121 3.29 -25.64 0.90
CA GLU A 121 3.32 -27.08 0.69
C GLU A 121 2.11 -27.80 1.31
N PHE A 122 1.75 -27.43 2.53
CA PHE A 122 0.56 -27.95 3.22
C PHE A 122 -0.71 -27.63 2.46
N LEU A 123 -0.88 -26.38 2.02
CA LEU A 123 -2.09 -25.94 1.29
C LEU A 123 -2.23 -26.63 -0.05
N VAL A 124 -1.12 -26.84 -0.76
CA VAL A 124 -1.11 -27.61 -2.03
C VAL A 124 -1.45 -29.07 -1.80
N LYS A 125 -0.83 -29.72 -0.81
CA LYS A 125 -1.15 -31.12 -0.45
C LYS A 125 -2.62 -31.29 -0.09
N ARG A 126 -3.18 -30.33 0.66
CA ARG A 126 -4.61 -30.32 0.99
C ARG A 126 -5.48 -30.18 -0.26
N GLY A 127 -5.14 -29.26 -1.17
CA GLY A 127 -5.83 -29.09 -2.45
C GLY A 127 -5.77 -30.32 -3.37
N LEU A 128 -4.72 -31.13 -3.27
CA LEU A 128 -4.56 -32.37 -4.05
C LEU A 128 -5.19 -33.60 -3.37
N SER A 129 -5.77 -33.46 -2.19
CA SER A 129 -6.42 -34.58 -1.48
C SER A 129 -7.68 -35.03 -2.24
N PRO A 130 -7.96 -36.36 -2.30
CA PRO A 130 -9.16 -36.88 -2.98
C PRO A 130 -10.49 -36.37 -2.39
N ASP A 131 -10.48 -35.94 -1.15
CA ASP A 131 -11.61 -35.40 -0.39
C ASP A 131 -11.65 -33.86 -0.37
N ALA A 132 -10.75 -33.20 -1.11
CA ALA A 132 -10.69 -31.75 -1.20
C ALA A 132 -11.92 -31.19 -1.92
N GLY A 133 -12.51 -30.14 -1.36
CA GLY A 133 -13.56 -29.37 -2.03
C GLY A 133 -12.99 -28.37 -3.07
N GLU A 134 -13.85 -27.81 -3.89
CA GLU A 134 -13.44 -26.82 -4.90
C GLU A 134 -12.64 -25.64 -4.30
N LEU A 135 -12.98 -25.23 -3.09
CA LEU A 135 -12.28 -24.15 -2.40
C LEU A 135 -10.85 -24.57 -2.01
N ASP A 136 -10.65 -25.81 -1.54
CA ASP A 136 -9.33 -26.31 -1.19
C ASP A 136 -8.44 -26.44 -2.43
N HIS A 137 -8.98 -26.91 -3.56
CA HIS A 137 -8.28 -26.92 -4.85
C HIS A 137 -7.88 -25.50 -5.27
N ALA A 138 -8.83 -24.55 -5.28
CA ALA A 138 -8.56 -23.18 -5.66
C ALA A 138 -7.50 -22.49 -4.77
N ILE A 139 -7.55 -22.74 -3.46
CA ILE A 139 -6.54 -22.22 -2.52
C ILE A 139 -5.17 -22.84 -2.80
N GLY A 140 -5.10 -24.14 -3.06
CA GLY A 140 -3.86 -24.84 -3.40
C GLY A 140 -3.21 -24.23 -4.66
N ASP A 141 -3.98 -24.11 -5.73
CA ASP A 141 -3.52 -23.58 -7.02
C ASP A 141 -3.07 -22.12 -6.90
N LEU A 142 -3.88 -21.27 -6.28
CA LEU A 142 -3.54 -19.85 -6.05
C LEU A 142 -2.31 -19.70 -5.17
N THR A 143 -2.14 -20.57 -4.17
CA THR A 143 -0.97 -20.53 -3.30
C THR A 143 0.30 -20.91 -4.05
N MET A 144 0.24 -21.95 -4.91
CA MET A 144 1.35 -22.32 -5.78
C MET A 144 1.77 -21.15 -6.68
N ILE A 145 0.82 -20.58 -7.40
CA ILE A 145 1.06 -19.47 -8.32
C ILE A 145 1.65 -18.27 -7.55
N ALA A 146 1.02 -17.88 -6.45
CA ALA A 146 1.47 -16.75 -5.63
C ALA A 146 2.87 -16.95 -5.07
N PHE A 147 3.21 -18.16 -4.62
CA PHE A 147 4.52 -18.50 -4.07
C PHE A 147 5.62 -18.50 -5.15
N TYR A 148 5.39 -19.15 -6.29
CA TYR A 148 6.37 -19.21 -7.38
C TYR A 148 6.63 -17.84 -8.03
N TYR A 149 5.61 -17.02 -8.19
CA TYR A 149 5.73 -15.72 -8.83
C TYR A 149 5.87 -14.56 -7.85
N LEU A 150 5.96 -14.83 -6.53
CA LEU A 150 6.07 -13.83 -5.46
C LEU A 150 4.98 -12.76 -5.52
N LEU A 151 3.76 -13.16 -5.89
CA LEU A 151 2.64 -12.27 -6.08
C LEU A 151 2.15 -11.68 -4.74
N ARG A 152 1.76 -10.41 -4.77
CA ARG A 152 1.05 -9.80 -3.66
C ARG A 152 -0.42 -10.19 -3.70
N ILE A 153 -1.03 -10.37 -2.50
CA ILE A 153 -2.46 -10.71 -2.38
C ILE A 153 -3.38 -9.88 -3.27
N GLY A 154 -3.10 -8.58 -3.43
CA GLY A 154 -3.90 -7.69 -4.30
C GLY A 154 -3.73 -7.92 -5.80
N GLU A 155 -2.83 -8.79 -6.23
CA GLU A 155 -2.56 -9.09 -7.65
C GLU A 155 -3.34 -10.31 -8.13
N TYR A 156 -3.82 -11.16 -7.22
CA TYR A 156 -4.57 -12.38 -7.54
C TYR A 156 -5.91 -12.53 -6.80
N THR A 157 -6.30 -11.54 -6.00
CA THR A 157 -7.61 -11.54 -5.33
C THR A 157 -8.44 -10.35 -5.73
N THR A 158 -9.71 -10.58 -6.06
CA THR A 158 -10.68 -9.52 -6.29
C THR A 158 -10.96 -8.79 -4.98
N LYS A 159 -10.72 -7.51 -4.91
CA LYS A 159 -11.24 -6.68 -3.84
C LYS A 159 -12.74 -6.52 -4.08
N GLY A 160 -13.54 -7.20 -3.25
CA GLY A 160 -15.00 -7.14 -3.34
C GLY A 160 -15.53 -5.71 -3.55
N THR A 161 -16.69 -5.59 -4.14
CA THR A 161 -17.42 -4.49 -4.80
C THR A 161 -17.34 -3.06 -4.22
N ARG A 162 -16.58 -2.81 -3.16
CA ARG A 162 -16.53 -1.51 -2.47
C ARG A 162 -15.42 -0.55 -2.90
N ASN A 163 -14.50 -0.98 -3.71
CA ASN A 163 -13.41 -0.10 -4.17
C ASN A 163 -13.21 -0.22 -5.67
N ASN A 164 -13.79 0.72 -6.42
CA ASN A 164 -13.45 1.04 -7.81
C ASN A 164 -12.01 1.57 -7.95
N SER A 165 -11.04 1.05 -7.23
CA SER A 165 -9.64 1.41 -7.47
C SER A 165 -9.13 0.56 -8.63
N LYS A 166 -9.16 1.14 -9.82
CA LYS A 166 -8.58 0.64 -11.08
C LYS A 166 -7.06 0.38 -11.04
N GLN A 167 -6.47 0.06 -9.89
CA GLN A 167 -5.01 0.09 -9.73
C GLN A 167 -4.34 -1.28 -9.62
N THR A 168 -5.10 -2.34 -9.51
CA THR A 168 -4.57 -3.70 -9.65
C THR A 168 -5.48 -4.42 -10.63
N GLU A 169 -5.02 -4.61 -11.84
CA GLU A 169 -5.64 -5.57 -12.75
C GLU A 169 -5.33 -6.96 -12.21
N GLU A 170 -6.40 -7.74 -12.02
CA GLU A 170 -6.27 -9.14 -11.68
C GLU A 170 -5.61 -9.84 -12.86
N PHE A 171 -4.64 -10.70 -12.61
CA PHE A 171 -4.09 -11.51 -13.69
C PHE A 171 -5.17 -12.47 -14.22
N LYS A 172 -5.17 -12.66 -15.52
CA LYS A 172 -6.08 -13.55 -16.23
C LYS A 172 -5.29 -14.70 -16.81
N LEU A 173 -5.96 -15.80 -17.08
CA LEU A 173 -5.33 -16.94 -17.78
C LEU A 173 -4.66 -16.49 -19.09
N GLY A 174 -5.20 -15.45 -19.75
CA GLY A 174 -4.61 -14.84 -20.94
C GLY A 174 -3.27 -14.12 -20.72
N ASP A 175 -2.88 -13.86 -19.47
CA ASP A 175 -1.57 -13.27 -19.14
C ASP A 175 -0.48 -14.33 -18.95
N ILE A 176 -0.87 -15.61 -18.97
CA ILE A 176 0.03 -16.75 -18.92
C ILE A 176 0.31 -17.24 -20.34
N THR A 177 1.58 -17.38 -20.64
CA THR A 177 2.04 -17.97 -21.91
C THR A 177 2.68 -19.31 -21.62
N PHE A 178 2.15 -20.37 -22.20
CA PHE A 178 2.65 -21.73 -22.05
C PHE A 178 3.61 -22.08 -23.20
N PHE A 179 4.59 -22.92 -22.90
CA PHE A 179 5.61 -23.35 -23.85
C PHE A 179 5.72 -24.86 -23.89
N SER A 180 5.81 -25.44 -25.09
CA SER A 180 6.10 -26.83 -25.29
C SER A 180 7.32 -26.97 -26.20
N LYS A 181 8.05 -28.07 -26.11
CA LYS A 181 9.13 -28.37 -27.06
C LYS A 181 8.58 -28.93 -28.38
N ASP A 182 9.09 -28.40 -29.46
CA ASP A 182 8.85 -28.98 -30.79
C ASP A 182 9.69 -30.26 -31.01
N LEU A 183 9.48 -30.91 -32.14
CA LEU A 183 10.21 -32.12 -32.51
C LEU A 183 11.75 -31.94 -32.59
N ARG A 184 12.23 -30.70 -32.57
CA ARG A 184 13.65 -30.34 -32.59
C ARG A 184 14.13 -29.95 -31.19
N GLY A 185 13.30 -30.09 -30.16
CA GLY A 185 13.62 -29.72 -28.78
C GLY A 185 13.62 -28.22 -28.49
N GLN A 186 13.13 -27.38 -29.42
CA GLN A 186 13.04 -25.95 -29.21
C GLN A 186 11.73 -25.57 -28.50
N LEU A 187 11.80 -24.71 -27.49
CA LEU A 187 10.61 -24.20 -26.83
C LEU A 187 9.80 -23.29 -27.76
N ARG A 188 8.55 -23.63 -27.98
CA ARG A 188 7.58 -22.84 -28.74
C ARG A 188 6.40 -22.44 -27.85
N CYS A 189 5.93 -21.23 -28.06
CA CYS A 189 4.74 -20.72 -27.39
C CYS A 189 3.52 -21.50 -27.90
N LEU A 190 2.70 -21.99 -26.98
CA LEU A 190 1.40 -22.58 -27.31
C LEU A 190 0.42 -21.46 -27.68
N PRO A 191 -0.47 -21.70 -28.66
CA PRO A 191 -1.52 -20.76 -29.00
C PRO A 191 -2.48 -20.58 -27.79
N ARG A 192 -3.14 -19.43 -27.71
CA ARG A 192 -4.04 -19.09 -26.58
C ARG A 192 -5.28 -19.98 -26.49
N ASP A 193 -5.65 -20.57 -27.58
CA ASP A 193 -6.76 -21.54 -27.77
C ASP A 193 -6.29 -23.00 -27.76
N ALA A 194 -5.07 -23.24 -27.27
CA ALA A 194 -4.55 -24.60 -27.18
C ALA A 194 -5.48 -25.48 -26.32
N PRO A 195 -5.74 -26.72 -26.72
CA PRO A 195 -6.53 -27.67 -25.93
C PRO A 195 -5.90 -27.91 -24.53
N ALA A 196 -6.74 -28.23 -23.56
CA ALA A 196 -6.32 -28.40 -22.18
C ALA A 196 -5.23 -29.46 -21.98
N ASP A 197 -5.25 -30.54 -22.73
CA ASP A 197 -4.25 -31.61 -22.74
C ASP A 197 -2.86 -31.10 -23.17
N LEU A 198 -2.79 -30.19 -24.15
CA LEU A 198 -1.53 -29.56 -24.55
C LEU A 198 -1.03 -28.56 -23.50
N ILE A 199 -1.94 -27.83 -22.86
CA ILE A 199 -1.58 -26.91 -21.77
C ILE A 199 -1.05 -27.70 -20.56
N LEU A 200 -1.69 -28.80 -20.20
CA LEU A 200 -1.25 -29.68 -19.12
C LEU A 200 0.09 -30.37 -19.39
N ALA A 201 0.41 -30.61 -20.68
CA ALA A 201 1.68 -31.17 -21.12
C ALA A 201 2.76 -30.09 -21.37
N ALA A 202 2.49 -28.81 -21.08
CA ALA A 202 3.44 -27.74 -21.29
C ALA A 202 4.67 -27.90 -20.38
N GLU A 203 5.85 -27.67 -20.94
CA GLU A 203 7.13 -27.79 -20.22
C GLU A 203 7.52 -26.50 -19.48
N GLY A 204 6.85 -25.42 -19.77
CA GLY A 204 7.11 -24.13 -19.10
C GLY A 204 5.98 -23.16 -19.29
N ALA A 205 5.92 -22.19 -18.39
CA ALA A 205 4.99 -21.08 -18.45
C ALA A 205 5.69 -19.76 -18.06
N THR A 206 5.28 -18.66 -18.66
CA THR A 206 5.66 -17.30 -18.23
C THR A 206 4.40 -16.50 -17.97
N MET A 207 4.46 -15.63 -16.98
CA MET A 207 3.38 -14.72 -16.65
C MET A 207 3.81 -13.29 -16.96
N LYS A 208 2.93 -12.55 -17.62
CA LYS A 208 3.10 -11.12 -17.85
C LYS A 208 2.46 -10.38 -16.66
N LEU A 209 3.28 -9.75 -15.85
CA LEU A 209 2.89 -8.89 -14.72
C LEU A 209 2.73 -7.44 -15.15
#